data_1f8bc920d8de6d41246abb7d5fa6a1ac
#
_entry.id   1f8bc920d8de6d41246abb7d5fa6a1ac
#
_cell.length_a   1.000
_cell.length_b   1.000
_cell.length_c   1.000
_cell.angle_alpha   90.00
_cell.angle_beta   90.00
_cell.angle_gamma   90.00
#
_symmetry.space_group_name_H-M   'P 1'
#
loop_
_entity.id
_entity.type
_entity.pdbx_description
1 polymer ?
#
loop_
_entity_poly.entity_id
_entity_poly.type
_entity_poly.pdbx_seq_one_letter_code
_entity_poly.pdbx_strand_id
1 'polypeptide(L)'
;MLEHQIGDMKMAEDRYLTFALTKGRLADKTLSLLEQVGITCEEMKDKNSRKLVFVNEELKLKFFLAKGPDVPPYVEYGAADIGVTGKDILLEEGRRVYEVLDLGFGKCRMCVCGPESARELLQHHERIRVASKYPVIAKDYFYNKKHQTVDIIKLNGSVELGPIVGLSDVIVDIVETGSTLRENGLGVLEE
;
A
#
# COMPACT_ATOMS: atom_id res chain seq x y z
N MET A 1 29.51 -1.83 -34.94
CA MET A 1 28.44 -0.87 -34.57
C MET A 1 27.04 -1.35 -34.96
N LEU A 2 26.80 -1.87 -36.17
CA LEU A 2 25.47 -2.40 -36.59
C LEU A 2 25.05 -3.67 -35.85
N GLU A 3 25.98 -4.58 -35.54
CA GLU A 3 25.63 -5.82 -34.81
C GLU A 3 25.21 -5.59 -33.38
N HIS A 4 25.71 -4.54 -32.71
CA HIS A 4 25.26 -4.16 -31.37
C HIS A 4 23.84 -3.59 -31.38
N GLN A 5 23.49 -2.78 -32.40
CA GLN A 5 22.13 -2.24 -32.55
C GLN A 5 21.10 -3.31 -32.89
N ILE A 6 21.51 -4.35 -33.67
CA ILE A 6 20.61 -5.48 -34.00
C ILE A 6 20.42 -6.39 -32.79
N GLY A 7 21.43 -6.55 -31.92
CA GLY A 7 21.32 -7.26 -30.64
C GLY A 7 20.37 -6.57 -29.67
N ASP A 8 20.47 -5.26 -29.54
CA ASP A 8 19.57 -4.46 -28.67
C ASP A 8 18.12 -4.43 -29.19
N MET A 9 17.91 -4.40 -30.51
CA MET A 9 16.57 -4.51 -31.10
C MET A 9 15.93 -5.90 -30.89
N LYS A 10 16.71 -7.00 -31.03
CA LYS A 10 16.20 -8.35 -30.75
C LYS A 10 15.89 -8.58 -29.27
N MET A 11 16.67 -7.98 -28.36
CA MET A 11 16.38 -8.04 -26.92
C MET A 11 15.11 -7.27 -26.55
N ALA A 12 14.73 -6.23 -27.31
CA ALA A 12 13.50 -5.48 -27.10
C ALA A 12 12.24 -6.24 -27.58
N GLU A 13 12.35 -7.08 -28.63
CA GLU A 13 11.23 -7.86 -29.17
C GLU A 13 10.79 -9.02 -28.27
N ASP A 14 11.67 -9.55 -27.40
CA ASP A 14 11.37 -10.68 -26.50
C ASP A 14 11.12 -10.24 -25.03
N ARG A 15 11.10 -8.95 -24.73
CA ARG A 15 10.90 -8.45 -23.38
C ARG A 15 9.43 -8.51 -22.97
N TYR A 16 9.17 -9.17 -21.84
CA TYR A 16 7.86 -9.15 -21.20
C TYR A 16 7.69 -7.88 -20.37
N LEU A 17 6.52 -7.24 -20.48
CA LEU A 17 6.12 -6.21 -19.52
C LEU A 17 5.65 -6.89 -18.23
N THR A 18 6.26 -6.55 -17.12
CA THR A 18 6.07 -7.25 -15.84
C THR A 18 5.30 -6.40 -14.84
N PHE A 19 4.21 -6.97 -14.29
CA PHE A 19 3.35 -6.35 -13.30
C PHE A 19 3.56 -6.97 -11.91
N ALA A 20 3.84 -6.13 -10.90
CA ALA A 20 3.78 -6.47 -9.50
C ALA A 20 2.43 -6.01 -8.91
N LEU A 21 1.58 -6.94 -8.48
CA LEU A 21 0.26 -6.62 -7.93
C LEU A 21 0.20 -6.92 -6.43
N THR A 22 -0.39 -6.01 -5.67
CA THR A 22 -0.66 -6.25 -4.24
C THR A 22 -1.71 -7.36 -4.09
N LYS A 23 -1.36 -8.44 -3.36
CA LYS A 23 -2.27 -9.57 -3.09
C LYS A 23 -3.62 -9.14 -2.51
N GLY A 24 -4.68 -9.87 -2.85
CA GLY A 24 -6.03 -9.70 -2.33
C GLY A 24 -6.88 -8.78 -3.18
N ARG A 25 -7.81 -8.04 -2.57
CA ARG A 25 -8.82 -7.22 -3.25
C ARG A 25 -8.27 -6.28 -4.33
N LEU A 26 -7.08 -5.73 -4.12
CA LEU A 26 -6.47 -4.84 -5.12
C LEU A 26 -6.06 -5.60 -6.38
N ALA A 27 -5.47 -6.79 -6.25
CA ALA A 27 -5.15 -7.63 -7.41
C ALA A 27 -6.43 -8.00 -8.18
N ASP A 28 -7.48 -8.48 -7.49
CA ASP A 28 -8.74 -8.87 -8.13
C ASP A 28 -9.36 -7.70 -8.93
N LYS A 29 -9.42 -6.50 -8.33
CA LYS A 29 -9.94 -5.30 -9.01
C LYS A 29 -9.07 -4.86 -10.18
N THR A 30 -7.75 -4.96 -10.03
CA THR A 30 -6.80 -4.62 -11.11
C THR A 30 -6.97 -5.57 -12.29
N LEU A 31 -7.05 -6.87 -12.04
CA LEU A 31 -7.28 -7.86 -13.11
C LEU A 31 -8.60 -7.63 -13.82
N SER A 32 -9.68 -7.35 -13.05
CA SER A 32 -10.98 -7.02 -13.66
C SER A 32 -10.94 -5.74 -14.51
N LEU A 33 -10.12 -4.74 -14.13
CA LEU A 33 -9.93 -3.54 -14.94
C LEU A 33 -9.14 -3.84 -16.22
N LEU A 34 -8.09 -4.65 -16.12
CA LEU A 34 -7.28 -5.07 -17.26
C LEU A 34 -8.09 -5.91 -18.26
N GLU A 35 -8.98 -6.78 -17.78
CA GLU A 35 -9.91 -7.54 -18.64
C GLU A 35 -10.80 -6.63 -19.50
N GLN A 36 -11.23 -5.48 -18.99
CA GLN A 36 -12.07 -4.53 -19.75
C GLN A 36 -11.34 -3.94 -20.97
N VAL A 37 -10.02 -3.92 -20.95
CA VAL A 37 -9.18 -3.46 -22.08
C VAL A 37 -8.54 -4.63 -22.85
N GLY A 38 -9.03 -5.86 -22.64
CA GLY A 38 -8.58 -7.05 -23.35
C GLY A 38 -7.29 -7.68 -22.83
N ILE A 39 -6.81 -7.25 -21.66
CA ILE A 39 -5.61 -7.82 -21.02
C ILE A 39 -6.06 -8.89 -20.02
N THR A 40 -5.80 -10.15 -20.34
CA THR A 40 -6.15 -11.29 -19.48
C THR A 40 -4.92 -12.09 -19.10
N CYS A 41 -5.02 -12.85 -18.01
CA CYS A 41 -4.05 -13.86 -17.63
C CYS A 41 -4.80 -15.07 -17.07
N GLU A 42 -5.08 -16.04 -17.91
CA GLU A 42 -5.88 -17.22 -17.54
C GLU A 42 -5.27 -18.02 -16.39
N GLU A 43 -3.94 -18.05 -16.30
CA GLU A 43 -3.24 -18.73 -15.21
C GLU A 43 -3.56 -18.13 -13.83
N MET A 44 -3.92 -16.85 -13.73
CA MET A 44 -4.27 -16.18 -12.48
C MET A 44 -5.70 -16.48 -12.00
N LYS A 45 -6.54 -17.09 -12.84
CA LYS A 45 -7.91 -17.49 -12.48
C LYS A 45 -7.92 -18.72 -11.55
N ASP A 46 -6.88 -19.55 -11.60
CA ASP A 46 -6.72 -20.67 -10.67
C ASP A 46 -6.22 -20.18 -9.30
N LYS A 47 -7.16 -19.98 -8.37
CA LYS A 47 -6.87 -19.56 -6.99
C LYS A 47 -6.10 -20.60 -6.16
N ASN A 48 -6.02 -21.85 -6.62
CA ASN A 48 -5.27 -22.94 -5.96
C ASN A 48 -3.84 -23.04 -6.49
N SER A 49 -3.49 -22.28 -7.51
CA SER A 49 -2.15 -22.27 -8.08
C SER A 49 -1.11 -21.84 -7.04
N ARG A 50 0.00 -22.59 -6.96
CA ARG A 50 1.19 -22.23 -6.20
C ARG A 50 2.25 -21.49 -7.02
N LYS A 51 1.93 -21.16 -8.28
CA LYS A 51 2.80 -20.35 -9.13
C LYS A 51 3.05 -18.99 -8.49
N LEU A 52 4.27 -18.50 -8.61
CA LEU A 52 4.67 -17.18 -8.14
C LEU A 52 4.63 -16.15 -9.27
N VAL A 53 4.84 -16.60 -10.49
CA VAL A 53 4.82 -15.77 -11.71
C VAL A 53 3.82 -16.39 -12.68
N PHE A 54 2.99 -15.56 -13.27
CA PHE A 54 1.95 -15.92 -14.23
C PHE A 54 2.25 -15.23 -15.55
N VAL A 55 2.06 -15.91 -16.66
CA VAL A 55 2.48 -15.43 -17.98
C VAL A 55 1.31 -15.42 -18.95
N ASN A 56 1.20 -14.35 -19.71
CA ASN A 56 0.43 -14.30 -20.93
C ASN A 56 1.41 -14.20 -22.09
N GLU A 57 1.61 -15.31 -22.80
CA GLU A 57 2.57 -15.43 -23.92
C GLU A 57 2.18 -14.60 -25.12
N GLU A 58 0.88 -14.50 -25.39
CA GLU A 58 0.32 -13.77 -26.55
C GLU A 58 0.61 -12.26 -26.44
N LEU A 59 0.33 -11.70 -25.25
CA LEU A 59 0.52 -10.27 -24.99
C LEU A 59 1.91 -9.93 -24.46
N LYS A 60 2.79 -10.92 -24.27
CA LYS A 60 4.11 -10.74 -23.65
C LYS A 60 4.05 -10.05 -22.30
N LEU A 61 3.14 -10.51 -21.44
CA LEU A 61 2.93 -9.97 -20.10
C LEU A 61 3.31 -10.99 -19.02
N LYS A 62 3.88 -10.51 -17.94
CA LYS A 62 4.13 -11.27 -16.70
C LYS A 62 3.45 -10.59 -15.54
N PHE A 63 2.91 -11.38 -14.63
CA PHE A 63 2.30 -10.92 -13.40
C PHE A 63 2.84 -11.71 -12.23
N PHE A 64 3.04 -11.04 -11.11
CA PHE A 64 3.25 -11.71 -9.84
C PHE A 64 2.56 -10.96 -8.69
N LEU A 65 2.26 -11.72 -7.63
CA LEU A 65 1.56 -11.20 -6.46
C LEU A 65 2.54 -11.01 -5.30
N ALA A 66 2.59 -9.80 -4.74
CA ALA A 66 3.43 -9.44 -3.61
C ALA A 66 2.62 -8.87 -2.43
N LYS A 67 3.24 -8.71 -1.27
CA LYS A 67 2.68 -7.88 -0.20
C LYS A 67 2.76 -6.41 -0.63
N GLY A 68 1.81 -5.58 -0.18
CA GLY A 68 1.76 -4.16 -0.55
C GLY A 68 3.10 -3.43 -0.40
N PRO A 69 3.78 -3.49 0.76
CA PRO A 69 5.08 -2.83 0.97
C PRO A 69 6.21 -3.33 0.07
N ASP A 70 6.10 -4.55 -0.49
CA ASP A 70 7.12 -5.12 -1.35
C ASP A 70 6.97 -4.66 -2.82
N VAL A 71 5.80 -4.15 -3.23
CA VAL A 71 5.55 -3.75 -4.62
C VAL A 71 6.43 -2.58 -5.07
N PRO A 72 6.55 -1.46 -4.33
CA PRO A 72 7.40 -0.37 -4.74
C PRO A 72 8.89 -0.74 -4.92
N PRO A 73 9.53 -1.54 -4.04
CA PRO A 73 10.88 -2.04 -4.28
C PRO A 73 11.03 -2.83 -5.58
N TYR A 74 10.09 -3.71 -5.94
CA TYR A 74 10.17 -4.45 -7.19
C TYR A 74 10.20 -3.53 -8.42
N VAL A 75 9.46 -2.41 -8.37
CA VAL A 75 9.46 -1.40 -9.45
C VAL A 75 10.75 -0.57 -9.41
N GLU A 76 11.14 -0.07 -8.23
CA GLU A 76 12.34 0.76 -8.08
C GLU A 76 13.61 0.08 -8.60
N TYR A 77 13.74 -1.23 -8.34
CA TYR A 77 14.90 -2.02 -8.77
C TYR A 77 14.72 -2.68 -10.15
N GLY A 78 13.64 -2.38 -10.86
CA GLY A 78 13.42 -2.85 -12.23
C GLY A 78 13.08 -4.34 -12.36
N ALA A 79 12.70 -5.01 -11.27
CA ALA A 79 12.18 -6.38 -11.30
C ALA A 79 10.72 -6.43 -11.78
N ALA A 80 10.00 -5.33 -11.69
CA ALA A 80 8.73 -5.09 -12.34
C ALA A 80 8.77 -3.74 -13.07
N ASP A 81 8.08 -3.66 -14.20
CA ASP A 81 7.91 -2.41 -14.94
C ASP A 81 6.79 -1.56 -14.36
N ILE A 82 5.74 -2.21 -13.88
CA ILE A 82 4.53 -1.59 -13.33
C ILE A 82 4.19 -2.24 -11.99
N GLY A 83 3.88 -1.41 -11.00
CA GLY A 83 3.37 -1.85 -9.71
C GLY A 83 1.96 -1.33 -9.45
N VAL A 84 1.11 -2.15 -8.81
CA VAL A 84 -0.19 -1.70 -8.31
C VAL A 84 -0.25 -1.90 -6.81
N THR A 85 -0.36 -0.80 -6.08
CA THR A 85 -0.37 -0.79 -4.62
C THR A 85 -1.21 0.37 -4.08
N GLY A 86 -1.43 0.41 -2.77
CA GLY A 86 -2.15 1.50 -2.13
C GLY A 86 -1.30 2.78 -2.04
N LYS A 87 -1.96 3.94 -2.05
CA LYS A 87 -1.32 5.25 -1.86
C LYS A 87 -0.65 5.35 -0.49
N ASP A 88 -1.24 4.73 0.53
CA ASP A 88 -0.68 4.60 1.88
C ASP A 88 0.72 3.96 1.85
N ILE A 89 0.89 2.91 1.05
CA ILE A 89 2.17 2.23 0.88
C ILE A 89 3.18 3.12 0.17
N LEU A 90 2.78 3.82 -0.89
CA LEU A 90 3.69 4.73 -1.60
C LEU A 90 4.21 5.83 -0.67
N LEU A 91 3.34 6.40 0.16
CA LEU A 91 3.69 7.46 1.11
C LEU A 91 4.57 6.92 2.27
N GLU A 92 4.25 5.72 2.79
CA GLU A 92 5.00 5.13 3.89
C GLU A 92 6.39 4.67 3.47
N GLU A 93 6.51 4.00 2.31
CA GLU A 93 7.78 3.46 1.84
C GLU A 93 8.71 4.53 1.23
N GLY A 94 8.16 5.63 0.71
CA GLY A 94 8.92 6.77 0.18
C GLY A 94 9.93 6.40 -0.93
N ARG A 95 9.63 5.36 -1.73
CA ARG A 95 10.52 4.85 -2.78
C ARG A 95 10.54 5.75 -4.01
N ARG A 96 11.61 5.66 -4.80
CA ARG A 96 11.79 6.43 -6.04
C ARG A 96 11.03 5.78 -7.20
N VAL A 97 9.72 5.90 -7.18
CA VAL A 97 8.82 5.43 -8.23
C VAL A 97 7.90 6.56 -8.68
N TYR A 98 7.39 6.47 -9.90
CA TYR A 98 6.40 7.42 -10.41
C TYR A 98 4.99 6.88 -10.15
N GLU A 99 4.12 7.73 -9.64
CA GLU A 99 2.68 7.48 -9.61
C GLU A 99 2.10 7.93 -10.94
N VAL A 100 1.71 6.96 -11.77
CA VAL A 100 1.31 7.21 -13.16
C VAL A 100 -0.20 7.37 -13.29
N LEU A 101 -0.98 6.58 -12.52
CA LEU A 101 -2.43 6.53 -12.65
C LEU A 101 -3.10 6.18 -11.33
N ASP A 102 -4.12 6.94 -10.95
CA ASP A 102 -5.08 6.54 -9.91
C ASP A 102 -6.17 5.66 -10.56
N LEU A 103 -6.26 4.42 -10.09
CA LEU A 103 -7.23 3.43 -10.60
C LEU A 103 -8.65 3.65 -10.08
N GLY A 104 -8.86 4.62 -9.17
CA GLY A 104 -10.17 5.04 -8.67
C GLY A 104 -10.87 4.07 -7.73
N PHE A 105 -10.19 3.02 -7.24
CA PHE A 105 -10.74 2.05 -6.30
C PHE A 105 -9.87 1.87 -5.05
N GLY A 106 -10.40 1.20 -4.02
CA GLY A 106 -9.68 1.01 -2.75
C GLY A 106 -9.59 2.30 -1.92
N LYS A 107 -10.55 3.21 -2.07
CA LYS A 107 -10.59 4.47 -1.32
C LYS A 107 -10.66 4.22 0.18
N CYS A 108 -9.77 4.85 0.92
CA CYS A 108 -9.71 4.85 2.37
C CYS A 108 -9.21 6.23 2.85
N ARG A 109 -9.27 6.45 4.16
CA ARG A 109 -8.81 7.68 4.79
C ARG A 109 -7.73 7.33 5.80
N MET A 110 -6.69 8.15 5.90
CA MET A 110 -5.72 8.04 6.98
C MET A 110 -6.24 8.87 8.15
N CYS A 111 -6.42 8.25 9.31
CA CYS A 111 -7.06 8.88 10.46
C CYS A 111 -6.23 8.72 11.72
N VAL A 112 -6.30 9.71 12.60
CA VAL A 112 -5.95 9.57 14.01
C VAL A 112 -7.18 9.03 14.71
N CYS A 113 -7.06 7.87 15.36
CA CYS A 113 -8.17 7.22 16.04
C CYS A 113 -7.79 6.88 17.48
N GLY A 114 -8.79 6.83 18.34
CA GLY A 114 -8.59 6.54 19.76
C GLY A 114 -9.89 6.63 20.56
N PRO A 115 -9.82 6.48 21.89
CA PRO A 115 -10.94 6.77 22.76
C PRO A 115 -11.26 8.28 22.73
N GLU A 116 -12.51 8.64 22.92
CA GLU A 116 -12.94 10.07 22.89
C GLU A 116 -12.15 10.93 23.90
N SER A 117 -11.76 10.36 25.05
CA SER A 117 -10.95 11.03 26.06
C SER A 117 -9.57 11.49 25.56
N ALA A 118 -9.03 10.85 24.50
CA ALA A 118 -7.76 11.26 23.92
C ALA A 118 -7.85 12.54 23.06
N ARG A 119 -9.05 13.03 22.75
CA ARG A 119 -9.25 14.27 21.99
C ARG A 119 -8.64 15.49 22.67
N GLU A 120 -8.74 15.57 24.01
CA GLU A 120 -8.14 16.66 24.78
C GLU A 120 -6.62 16.64 24.70
N LEU A 121 -5.98 15.46 24.76
CA LEU A 121 -4.53 15.31 24.61
C LEU A 121 -4.02 15.84 23.26
N LEU A 122 -4.80 15.62 22.18
CA LEU A 122 -4.49 16.12 20.85
C LEU A 122 -4.63 17.65 20.75
N GLN A 123 -5.57 18.27 21.48
CA GLN A 123 -5.81 19.71 21.47
C GLN A 123 -4.75 20.48 22.28
N HIS A 124 -4.32 19.92 23.40
CA HIS A 124 -3.35 20.58 24.30
C HIS A 124 -1.89 20.33 23.91
N HIS A 125 -1.62 19.65 22.79
CA HIS A 125 -0.27 19.30 22.33
C HIS A 125 0.56 18.57 23.40
N GLU A 126 -0.08 17.77 24.23
CA GLU A 126 0.62 16.94 25.20
C GLU A 126 1.46 15.88 24.48
N ARG A 127 2.49 15.39 25.18
CA ARG A 127 3.30 14.29 24.67
C ARG A 127 2.49 13.01 24.74
N ILE A 128 2.12 12.47 23.58
CA ILE A 128 1.31 11.26 23.44
C ILE A 128 2.07 10.14 22.75
N ARG A 129 1.63 8.92 23.00
CA ARG A 129 2.11 7.70 22.31
C ARG A 129 1.17 7.36 21.19
N VAL A 130 1.70 7.19 20.00
CA VAL A 130 0.96 6.91 18.77
C VAL A 130 1.37 5.55 18.25
N ALA A 131 0.49 4.55 18.26
CA ALA A 131 0.75 3.28 17.59
C ALA A 131 0.30 3.33 16.13
N SER A 132 1.13 2.82 15.23
CA SER A 132 0.81 2.83 13.80
C SER A 132 1.57 1.75 13.03
N LYS A 133 0.94 1.26 11.97
CA LYS A 133 1.62 0.51 10.91
C LYS A 133 2.37 1.45 9.95
N TYR A 134 2.05 2.74 9.99
CA TYR A 134 2.51 3.80 9.11
C TYR A 134 3.30 4.88 9.87
N PRO A 135 4.48 4.54 10.45
CA PRO A 135 5.26 5.48 11.26
C PRO A 135 5.75 6.71 10.49
N VAL A 136 6.05 6.59 9.19
CA VAL A 136 6.50 7.74 8.38
C VAL A 136 5.35 8.71 8.17
N ILE A 137 4.18 8.23 7.81
CA ILE A 137 2.96 9.04 7.64
C ILE A 137 2.55 9.68 8.98
N ALA A 138 2.55 8.91 10.07
CA ALA A 138 2.24 9.40 11.39
C ALA A 138 3.20 10.52 11.83
N LYS A 139 4.51 10.32 11.60
CA LYS A 139 5.53 11.32 11.89
C LYS A 139 5.31 12.59 11.08
N ASP A 140 5.08 12.48 9.77
CA ASP A 140 4.83 13.65 8.92
C ASP A 140 3.62 14.46 9.42
N TYR A 141 2.53 13.76 9.77
CA TYR A 141 1.33 14.41 10.28
C TYR A 141 1.60 15.17 11.60
N PHE A 142 2.12 14.50 12.60
CA PHE A 142 2.30 15.12 13.91
C PHE A 142 3.40 16.18 13.93
N TYR A 143 4.58 15.91 13.33
CA TYR A 143 5.71 16.85 13.39
C TYR A 143 5.57 18.00 12.38
N ASN A 144 5.20 17.70 11.14
CA ASN A 144 5.23 18.71 10.07
C ASN A 144 3.90 19.47 9.92
N LYS A 145 2.75 18.80 10.16
CA LYS A 145 1.43 19.46 10.02
C LYS A 145 0.90 20.00 11.35
N LYS A 146 0.96 19.21 12.42
CA LYS A 146 0.46 19.62 13.74
C LYS A 146 1.49 20.34 14.62
N HIS A 147 2.78 20.23 14.30
CA HIS A 147 3.88 20.75 15.15
C HIS A 147 3.84 20.19 16.57
N GLN A 148 3.43 18.93 16.71
CA GLN A 148 3.31 18.22 17.99
C GLN A 148 4.34 17.10 18.09
N THR A 149 5.09 17.05 19.18
CA THR A 149 6.03 15.96 19.46
C THR A 149 5.29 14.75 20.03
N VAL A 150 5.47 13.58 19.41
CA VAL A 150 4.82 12.34 19.81
C VAL A 150 5.82 11.18 19.86
N ASP A 151 5.53 10.16 20.65
CA ASP A 151 6.26 8.90 20.65
C ASP A 151 5.58 7.91 19.70
N ILE A 152 6.22 7.59 18.58
CA ILE A 152 5.64 6.68 17.57
C ILE A 152 6.09 5.26 17.84
N ILE A 153 5.11 4.36 18.02
CA ILE A 153 5.29 2.93 18.25
C ILE A 153 4.86 2.19 16.99
N LYS A 154 5.83 1.60 16.29
CA LYS A 154 5.53 0.79 15.09
C LYS A 154 4.92 -0.55 15.47
N LEU A 155 3.75 -0.84 14.93
CA LEU A 155 3.10 -2.15 14.96
C LEU A 155 2.92 -2.69 13.53
N ASN A 156 2.86 -4.00 13.39
CA ASN A 156 2.72 -4.63 12.05
C ASN A 156 1.26 -4.93 11.67
N GLY A 157 0.34 -4.77 12.61
CA GLY A 157 -1.11 -4.96 12.42
C GLY A 157 -1.84 -4.91 13.76
N SER A 158 -3.17 -4.97 13.73
CA SER A 158 -4.05 -4.88 14.92
C SER A 158 -3.69 -3.70 15.82
N VAL A 159 -3.45 -2.55 15.21
CA VAL A 159 -2.98 -1.33 15.90
C VAL A 159 -4.02 -0.83 16.90
N GLU A 160 -5.30 -1.17 16.71
CA GLU A 160 -6.42 -0.85 17.60
C GLU A 160 -6.21 -1.39 19.02
N LEU A 161 -5.43 -2.47 19.16
CA LEU A 161 -5.07 -2.99 20.48
C LEU A 161 -4.24 -1.98 21.29
N GLY A 162 -3.46 -1.12 20.64
CA GLY A 162 -2.59 -0.16 21.31
C GLY A 162 -3.29 0.63 22.41
N PRO A 163 -4.35 1.39 22.13
CA PRO A 163 -5.11 2.12 23.15
C PRO A 163 -5.83 1.20 24.15
N ILE A 164 -6.34 0.07 23.71
CA ILE A 164 -7.14 -0.86 24.54
C ILE A 164 -6.28 -1.45 25.67
N VAL A 165 -5.03 -1.81 25.36
CA VAL A 165 -4.10 -2.40 26.35
C VAL A 165 -3.17 -1.37 27.02
N GLY A 166 -3.37 -0.06 26.75
CA GLY A 166 -2.57 1.02 27.33
C GLY A 166 -1.17 1.16 26.78
N LEU A 167 -0.86 0.60 25.60
CA LEU A 167 0.42 0.75 24.92
C LEU A 167 0.54 2.16 24.32
N SER A 168 -0.53 2.69 23.74
CA SER A 168 -0.58 4.00 23.11
C SER A 168 -1.84 4.75 23.53
N ASP A 169 -1.83 6.06 23.33
CA ASP A 169 -2.95 6.94 23.66
C ASP A 169 -3.89 7.05 22.44
N VAL A 170 -3.32 7.06 21.23
CA VAL A 170 -4.03 7.06 19.94
C VAL A 170 -3.34 6.13 18.95
N ILE A 171 -3.98 5.93 17.81
CA ILE A 171 -3.41 5.24 16.64
C ILE A 171 -3.48 6.12 15.40
N VAL A 172 -2.60 5.87 14.43
CA VAL A 172 -2.74 6.35 13.05
C VAL A 172 -2.90 5.13 12.16
N ASP A 173 -4.04 5.04 11.50
CA ASP A 173 -4.36 3.90 10.63
C ASP A 173 -5.31 4.29 9.50
N ILE A 174 -5.41 3.41 8.49
CA ILE A 174 -6.37 3.56 7.40
C ILE A 174 -7.77 3.15 7.88
N VAL A 175 -8.75 3.97 7.55
CA VAL A 175 -10.15 3.73 7.86
C VAL A 175 -10.97 3.68 6.56
N GLU A 176 -11.62 2.55 6.31
CA GLU A 176 -12.57 2.37 5.21
C GLU A 176 -14.00 2.62 5.71
N THR A 177 -14.49 1.79 6.63
CA THR A 177 -15.85 1.89 7.21
C THR A 177 -15.88 2.29 8.68
N GLY A 178 -14.77 2.11 9.38
CA GLY A 178 -14.65 2.35 10.82
C GLY A 178 -15.39 1.34 11.72
N SER A 179 -15.83 0.21 11.18
CA SER A 179 -16.54 -0.83 11.99
C SER A 179 -15.66 -1.38 13.10
N THR A 180 -14.41 -1.78 12.77
CA THR A 180 -13.46 -2.30 13.76
C THR A 180 -13.21 -1.31 14.90
N LEU A 181 -13.09 -0.02 14.60
CA LEU A 181 -12.92 1.02 15.63
C LEU A 181 -14.10 1.05 16.57
N ARG A 182 -15.33 1.14 16.03
CA ARG A 182 -16.56 1.22 16.84
C ARG A 182 -16.79 -0.01 17.72
N GLU A 183 -16.52 -1.20 17.20
CA GLU A 183 -16.65 -2.45 17.96
C GLU A 183 -15.69 -2.50 19.16
N ASN A 184 -14.59 -1.76 19.11
CA ASN A 184 -13.56 -1.69 20.14
C ASN A 184 -13.60 -0.39 20.96
N GLY A 185 -14.69 0.38 20.89
CA GLY A 185 -14.85 1.62 21.67
C GLY A 185 -13.95 2.77 21.24
N LEU A 186 -13.41 2.71 20.02
CA LEU A 186 -12.57 3.75 19.43
C LEU A 186 -13.36 4.54 18.38
N GLY A 187 -12.94 5.78 18.16
CA GLY A 187 -13.50 6.65 17.14
C GLY A 187 -12.42 7.34 16.30
N VAL A 188 -12.84 7.94 15.19
CA VAL A 188 -11.99 8.85 14.43
C VAL A 188 -11.93 10.18 15.17
N LEU A 189 -10.74 10.62 15.54
CA LEU A 189 -10.49 11.88 16.25
C LEU A 189 -10.11 12.99 15.25
N GLU A 190 -9.27 12.65 14.26
CA GLU A 190 -8.80 13.57 13.19
C GLU A 190 -8.64 12.80 11.87
N GLU A 191 -8.71 13.53 10.74
CA GLU A 191 -8.53 13.00 9.38
C GLU A 191 -7.50 13.81 8.59
#